data_58072b9a7f2ca01c4d60e4bced69b69b
#
_entry.id   58072b9a7f2ca01c4d60e4bced69b69b
#
_cell.length_a   1.000
_cell.length_b   1.000
_cell.length_c   1.000
_cell.angle_alpha   90.00
_cell.angle_beta   90.00
_cell.angle_gamma   90.00
#
_symmetry.space_group_name_H-M   'P 1'
#
loop_
_entity.id
_entity.type
_entity.pdbx_description
1 polymer ?
#
loop_
_entity_poly.entity_id
_entity_poly.type
_entity_poly.pdbx_seq_one_letter_code
_entity_poly.pdbx_strand_id
1 'polypeptide(L)'
;MIPLPILGPKLRRIRQSFNDIKEHMMEVVSDARMDTGVVQDAALLRNLVASNVADEKLGTNRLTDGELLSNTFVFLVAGHETTSHTLSFMVALLALYPLVQRRVYEEVQSLCDDPSAILNYKEHMPKLVYTTAVFYETLRLFTVAPRLGRVVLADTTLVARRFKTTLDGNVSEVEEYPVHIKQGSNIIMDISAVHMNPIHWGMDVHKFRPERFIDTPSYRWPREAFLAFSTGPRSCIGQRFSTTESLCLVSTLVRKYEICVPLDLRSKPFSRQRSIVDWKTWLTMTPSNARVSLRRRN
;
A
#
# COMPACT_ATOMS: atom_id res chain seq x y z
N MET A 1 -10.50 -7.69 34.30
CA MET A 1 -11.20 -8.11 33.06
C MET A 1 -12.70 -7.93 33.31
N ILE A 2 -13.40 -7.07 32.52
CA ILE A 2 -14.84 -6.80 32.73
C ILE A 2 -15.65 -8.05 32.36
N PRO A 3 -16.56 -8.54 33.20
CA PRO A 3 -17.35 -9.74 32.90
C PRO A 3 -18.20 -9.59 31.63
N LEU A 4 -18.26 -10.63 30.81
CA LEU A 4 -19.00 -10.68 29.54
C LEU A 4 -20.48 -10.24 29.60
N PRO A 5 -21.24 -10.50 30.66
CA PRO A 5 -22.64 -10.07 30.75
C PRO A 5 -22.85 -8.55 30.83
N ILE A 6 -21.82 -7.79 31.25
CA ILE A 6 -21.89 -6.35 31.43
C ILE A 6 -21.61 -5.60 30.12
N LEU A 7 -21.04 -6.29 29.11
CA LEU A 7 -20.75 -5.71 27.79
C LEU A 7 -22.00 -5.69 26.92
N GLY A 8 -22.30 -4.56 26.32
CA GLY A 8 -23.36 -4.45 25.31
C GLY A 8 -23.10 -5.41 24.10
N PRO A 9 -24.15 -5.73 23.31
CA PRO A 9 -24.03 -6.73 22.22
C PRO A 9 -22.88 -6.47 21.25
N LYS A 10 -22.64 -5.19 20.91
CA LYS A 10 -21.57 -4.77 20.00
C LYS A 10 -20.17 -5.07 20.57
N LEU A 11 -19.95 -4.77 21.86
CA LEU A 11 -18.66 -5.04 22.51
C LEU A 11 -18.41 -6.53 22.74
N ARG A 12 -19.46 -7.31 22.98
CA ARG A 12 -19.36 -8.78 23.05
C ARG A 12 -18.92 -9.36 21.71
N ARG A 13 -19.51 -8.90 20.60
CA ARG A 13 -19.14 -9.35 19.26
C ARG A 13 -17.69 -8.98 18.90
N ILE A 14 -17.25 -7.76 19.23
CA ILE A 14 -15.85 -7.32 19.02
C ILE A 14 -14.90 -8.24 19.81
N ARG A 15 -15.19 -8.49 21.08
CA ARG A 15 -14.37 -9.36 21.92
C ARG A 15 -14.32 -10.80 21.38
N GLN A 16 -15.45 -11.33 20.91
CA GLN A 16 -15.49 -12.66 20.29
C GLN A 16 -14.60 -12.70 19.06
N SER A 17 -14.73 -11.74 18.12
CA SER A 17 -13.88 -11.67 16.94
C SER A 17 -12.37 -11.58 17.27
N PHE A 18 -12.01 -10.87 18.36
CA PHE A 18 -10.63 -10.86 18.84
C PHE A 18 -10.15 -12.22 19.33
N ASN A 19 -11.00 -12.95 20.06
CA ASN A 19 -10.66 -14.28 20.52
C ASN A 19 -10.51 -15.25 19.34
N ASP A 20 -11.45 -15.21 18.39
CA ASP A 20 -11.42 -16.07 17.19
C ASP A 20 -10.14 -15.85 16.37
N ILE A 21 -9.74 -14.57 16.14
CA ILE A 21 -8.49 -14.26 15.46
C ILE A 21 -7.28 -14.76 16.26
N LYS A 22 -7.28 -14.57 17.58
CA LYS A 22 -6.19 -15.03 18.44
C LYS A 22 -6.03 -16.55 18.37
N GLU A 23 -7.14 -17.30 18.48
CA GLU A 23 -7.14 -18.77 18.38
C GLU A 23 -6.59 -19.21 17.03
N HIS A 24 -7.09 -18.65 15.93
CA HIS A 24 -6.59 -18.96 14.59
C HIS A 24 -5.08 -18.67 14.44
N MET A 25 -4.60 -17.53 14.95
CA MET A 25 -3.17 -17.22 14.91
C MET A 25 -2.32 -18.19 15.74
N MET A 26 -2.86 -18.65 16.88
CA MET A 26 -2.18 -19.67 17.70
C MET A 26 -2.07 -21.00 16.96
N GLU A 27 -3.12 -21.41 16.24
CA GLU A 27 -3.09 -22.58 15.35
C GLU A 27 -2.02 -22.45 14.28
N VAL A 28 -2.02 -21.36 13.54
CA VAL A 28 -1.03 -21.08 12.46
C VAL A 28 0.41 -21.08 13.01
N VAL A 29 0.65 -20.50 14.18
CA VAL A 29 1.96 -20.53 14.84
C VAL A 29 2.33 -21.94 15.30
N SER A 30 1.37 -22.70 15.81
CA SER A 30 1.57 -24.10 16.21
C SER A 30 1.96 -24.98 15.03
N ASP A 31 1.24 -24.85 13.91
CA ASP A 31 1.54 -25.56 12.67
C ASP A 31 2.94 -25.22 12.12
N ALA A 32 3.31 -23.93 12.20
CA ALA A 32 4.65 -23.49 11.79
C ALA A 32 5.76 -24.04 12.71
N ARG A 33 5.49 -24.27 13.99
CA ARG A 33 6.43 -24.91 14.93
C ARG A 33 6.58 -26.41 14.67
N MET A 34 5.51 -27.08 14.27
CA MET A 34 5.51 -28.53 14.06
C MET A 34 5.99 -28.94 12.64
N ASP A 35 6.28 -27.96 11.78
CA ASP A 35 6.67 -28.18 10.36
C ASP A 35 5.73 -29.14 9.62
N THR A 36 4.41 -28.99 9.86
CA THR A 36 3.37 -29.89 9.34
C THR A 36 3.20 -29.86 7.82
N GLY A 37 4.06 -29.13 7.10
CA GLY A 37 3.97 -28.94 5.65
C GLY A 37 2.93 -27.91 5.20
N VAL A 38 1.98 -27.55 6.03
CA VAL A 38 0.93 -26.56 5.71
C VAL A 38 1.50 -25.14 5.53
N VAL A 39 2.67 -24.86 6.14
CA VAL A 39 3.30 -23.53 6.19
C VAL A 39 4.64 -23.49 5.45
N GLN A 40 4.91 -24.45 4.56
CA GLN A 40 6.23 -24.58 3.89
C GLN A 40 6.67 -23.31 3.17
N ASP A 41 5.75 -22.56 2.58
CA ASP A 41 6.05 -21.33 1.80
C ASP A 41 6.01 -20.03 2.62
N ALA A 42 5.65 -20.08 3.91
CA ALA A 42 5.52 -18.88 4.77
C ALA A 42 6.84 -18.51 5.46
N ALA A 43 7.86 -18.13 4.67
CA ALA A 43 9.20 -17.79 5.17
C ALA A 43 9.21 -16.75 6.30
N LEU A 44 8.34 -15.72 6.24
CA LEU A 44 8.24 -14.70 7.28
C LEU A 44 7.79 -15.29 8.63
N LEU A 45 6.73 -16.09 8.62
CA LEU A 45 6.23 -16.73 9.85
C LEU A 45 7.24 -17.70 10.43
N ARG A 46 7.90 -18.51 9.59
CA ARG A 46 8.98 -19.41 10.04
C ARG A 46 10.13 -18.66 10.69
N ASN A 47 10.56 -17.52 10.11
CA ASN A 47 11.61 -16.68 10.69
C ASN A 47 11.18 -16.08 12.04
N LEU A 48 9.91 -15.67 12.17
CA LEU A 48 9.37 -15.19 13.45
C LEU A 48 9.35 -16.31 14.52
N VAL A 49 8.90 -17.50 14.13
CA VAL A 49 8.91 -18.68 15.01
C VAL A 49 10.32 -19.08 15.38
N ALA A 50 11.27 -19.09 14.44
CA ALA A 50 12.67 -19.35 14.72
C ALA A 50 13.27 -18.33 15.71
N SER A 51 12.91 -17.05 15.57
CA SER A 51 13.31 -16.00 16.52
C SER A 51 12.69 -16.14 17.93
N ASN A 52 11.60 -16.88 18.05
CA ASN A 52 10.99 -17.23 19.34
C ASN A 52 11.69 -18.44 20.00
N VAL A 53 12.25 -19.35 19.20
CA VAL A 53 12.91 -20.60 19.64
C VAL A 53 14.43 -20.44 19.81
N ALA A 54 15.00 -19.34 19.30
CA ALA A 54 16.46 -19.13 19.24
C ALA A 54 17.14 -19.30 20.60
N ASP A 55 18.29 -19.94 20.54
CA ASP A 55 19.08 -20.54 21.61
C ASP A 55 19.45 -19.53 22.71
N GLU A 56 19.20 -19.88 23.97
CA GLU A 56 19.64 -19.15 25.17
C GLU A 56 21.17 -18.92 25.25
N LYS A 57 21.96 -19.70 24.49
CA LYS A 57 23.42 -19.63 24.44
C LYS A 57 23.97 -18.43 23.67
N LEU A 58 23.19 -17.75 22.84
CA LEU A 58 23.64 -16.64 22.00
C LEU A 58 23.36 -15.25 22.57
N GLY A 59 22.74 -15.15 23.76
CA GLY A 59 22.48 -13.84 24.41
C GLY A 59 21.60 -12.86 23.56
N THR A 60 20.95 -13.36 22.52
CA THR A 60 20.08 -12.56 21.65
C THR A 60 18.71 -12.42 22.28
N ASN A 61 18.12 -11.23 22.15
CA ASN A 61 16.75 -10.95 22.58
C ASN A 61 15.77 -11.90 21.89
N ARG A 62 15.28 -12.88 22.64
CA ARG A 62 14.28 -13.85 22.19
C ARG A 62 12.90 -13.19 22.19
N LEU A 63 12.11 -13.41 21.13
CA LEU A 63 10.70 -13.05 21.15
C LEU A 63 9.94 -13.94 22.15
N THR A 64 9.18 -13.34 23.04
CA THR A 64 8.20 -14.07 23.85
C THR A 64 7.02 -14.56 22.99
N ASP A 65 6.26 -15.52 23.46
CA ASP A 65 5.04 -15.98 22.76
C ASP A 65 4.03 -14.84 22.53
N GLY A 66 3.91 -13.91 23.49
CA GLY A 66 3.07 -12.73 23.35
C GLY A 66 3.57 -11.78 22.25
N GLU A 67 4.88 -11.56 22.15
CA GLU A 67 5.49 -10.76 21.09
C GLU A 67 5.39 -11.44 19.72
N LEU A 68 5.58 -12.76 19.66
CA LEU A 68 5.38 -13.53 18.44
C LEU A 68 3.96 -13.37 17.90
N LEU A 69 2.94 -13.59 18.74
CA LEU A 69 1.53 -13.43 18.37
C LEU A 69 1.21 -11.98 17.96
N SER A 70 1.73 -10.99 18.71
CA SER A 70 1.51 -9.57 18.40
C SER A 70 2.13 -9.17 17.06
N ASN A 71 3.35 -9.62 16.77
CA ASN A 71 4.00 -9.36 15.48
C ASN A 71 3.25 -10.05 14.33
N THR A 72 2.84 -11.31 14.50
CA THR A 72 2.04 -12.05 13.51
C THR A 72 0.74 -11.30 13.20
N PHE A 73 0.04 -10.83 14.24
CA PHE A 73 -1.18 -10.02 14.07
C PHE A 73 -0.94 -8.72 13.31
N VAL A 74 0.12 -7.98 13.69
CA VAL A 74 0.46 -6.71 13.01
C VAL A 74 0.77 -6.94 11.53
N PHE A 75 1.56 -7.96 11.19
CA PHE A 75 1.85 -8.27 9.79
C PHE A 75 0.61 -8.66 9.00
N LEU A 76 -0.29 -9.47 9.59
CA LEU A 76 -1.53 -9.86 8.96
C LEU A 76 -2.41 -8.64 8.65
N VAL A 77 -2.70 -7.81 9.66
CA VAL A 77 -3.60 -6.67 9.51
C VAL A 77 -3.00 -5.60 8.60
N ALA A 78 -1.74 -5.24 8.83
CA ALA A 78 -1.07 -4.18 8.06
C ALA A 78 -0.88 -4.59 6.58
N GLY A 79 -0.50 -5.84 6.31
CA GLY A 79 -0.27 -6.32 4.95
C GLY A 79 -1.55 -6.55 4.17
N HIS A 80 -2.56 -7.17 4.80
CA HIS A 80 -3.80 -7.53 4.13
C HIS A 80 -4.62 -6.30 3.69
N GLU A 81 -4.92 -5.39 4.62
CA GLU A 81 -5.82 -4.26 4.33
C GLU A 81 -5.18 -3.28 3.34
N THR A 82 -3.93 -2.89 3.57
CA THR A 82 -3.28 -1.87 2.74
C THR A 82 -3.03 -2.34 1.31
N THR A 83 -2.54 -3.57 1.13
CA THR A 83 -2.26 -4.11 -0.20
C THR A 83 -3.53 -4.40 -0.98
N SER A 84 -4.57 -4.96 -0.33
CA SER A 84 -5.86 -5.23 -0.99
C SER A 84 -6.57 -3.95 -1.46
N HIS A 85 -6.54 -2.89 -0.64
CA HIS A 85 -7.10 -1.59 -1.04
C HIS A 85 -6.33 -0.99 -2.22
N THR A 86 -4.99 -1.01 -2.19
CA THR A 86 -4.15 -0.53 -3.29
C THR A 86 -4.44 -1.29 -4.59
N LEU A 87 -4.51 -2.61 -4.53
CA LEU A 87 -4.85 -3.46 -5.68
C LEU A 87 -6.25 -3.16 -6.21
N SER A 88 -7.23 -2.96 -5.34
CA SER A 88 -8.59 -2.60 -5.73
C SER A 88 -8.62 -1.30 -6.53
N PHE A 89 -7.92 -0.26 -6.07
CA PHE A 89 -7.79 1.00 -6.82
C PHE A 89 -7.03 0.81 -8.14
N MET A 90 -5.94 0.07 -8.13
CA MET A 90 -5.13 -0.19 -9.33
C MET A 90 -5.93 -0.90 -10.41
N VAL A 91 -6.66 -1.95 -10.05
CA VAL A 91 -7.52 -2.71 -10.97
C VAL A 91 -8.65 -1.83 -11.51
N ALA A 92 -9.28 -1.01 -10.68
CA ALA A 92 -10.31 -0.06 -11.10
C ALA A 92 -9.75 1.02 -12.03
N LEU A 93 -8.56 1.55 -11.76
CA LEU A 93 -7.88 2.50 -12.64
C LEU A 93 -7.53 1.88 -14.00
N LEU A 94 -7.05 0.64 -14.02
CA LEU A 94 -6.78 -0.06 -15.27
C LEU A 94 -8.04 -0.25 -16.11
N ALA A 95 -9.21 -0.43 -15.49
CA ALA A 95 -10.49 -0.47 -16.20
C ALA A 95 -10.87 0.90 -16.79
N LEU A 96 -10.61 1.99 -16.05
CA LEU A 96 -10.92 3.37 -16.49
C LEU A 96 -9.96 3.89 -17.56
N TYR A 97 -8.74 3.38 -17.61
CA TYR A 97 -7.68 3.85 -18.52
C TYR A 97 -7.17 2.71 -19.43
N PRO A 98 -7.94 2.32 -20.46
CA PRO A 98 -7.61 1.16 -21.31
C PRO A 98 -6.24 1.27 -22.02
N LEU A 99 -5.79 2.49 -22.33
CA LEU A 99 -4.48 2.70 -22.95
C LEU A 99 -3.34 2.39 -21.97
N VAL A 100 -3.50 2.76 -20.69
CA VAL A 100 -2.56 2.40 -19.64
C VAL A 100 -2.54 0.89 -19.43
N GLN A 101 -3.72 0.26 -19.38
CA GLN A 101 -3.83 -1.20 -19.27
C GLN A 101 -3.16 -1.92 -20.44
N ARG A 102 -3.32 -1.41 -21.67
CA ARG A 102 -2.67 -1.97 -22.84
C ARG A 102 -1.15 -1.95 -22.71
N ARG A 103 -0.58 -0.83 -22.30
CA ARG A 103 0.88 -0.70 -22.09
C ARG A 103 1.40 -1.65 -21.00
N VAL A 104 0.65 -1.82 -19.90
CA VAL A 104 0.97 -2.82 -18.88
C VAL A 104 0.97 -4.23 -19.49
N TYR A 105 -0.06 -4.56 -20.27
CA TYR A 105 -0.14 -5.86 -20.96
C TYR A 105 1.05 -6.07 -21.90
N GLU A 106 1.37 -5.09 -22.75
CA GLU A 106 2.48 -5.16 -23.71
C GLU A 106 3.84 -5.32 -22.99
N GLU A 107 4.08 -4.58 -21.90
CA GLU A 107 5.28 -4.74 -21.07
C GLU A 107 5.37 -6.17 -20.51
N VAL A 108 4.32 -6.66 -19.89
CA VAL A 108 4.30 -8.00 -19.28
C VAL A 108 4.46 -9.10 -20.34
N GLN A 109 3.78 -8.95 -21.48
CA GLN A 109 3.87 -9.90 -22.60
C GLN A 109 5.27 -9.97 -23.21
N SER A 110 5.99 -8.83 -23.28
CA SER A 110 7.37 -8.80 -23.78
C SER A 110 8.38 -9.54 -22.91
N LEU A 111 8.04 -9.80 -21.64
CA LEU A 111 8.90 -10.51 -20.71
C LEU A 111 8.70 -12.02 -20.72
N CYS A 112 7.53 -12.49 -21.15
CA CYS A 112 7.19 -13.88 -21.16
C CYS A 112 6.03 -14.15 -22.13
N ASP A 113 6.32 -14.86 -23.22
CA ASP A 113 5.35 -15.16 -24.29
C ASP A 113 4.29 -16.18 -23.86
N ASP A 114 4.62 -17.10 -22.95
CA ASP A 114 3.68 -18.09 -22.43
C ASP A 114 2.74 -17.47 -21.39
N PRO A 115 1.42 -17.32 -21.68
CA PRO A 115 0.45 -16.77 -20.74
C PRO A 115 0.30 -17.56 -19.42
N SER A 116 0.70 -18.83 -19.42
CA SER A 116 0.61 -19.72 -18.25
C SER A 116 1.86 -19.67 -17.35
N ALA A 117 2.99 -19.18 -17.88
CA ALA A 117 4.25 -19.15 -17.15
C ALA A 117 4.18 -18.14 -15.98
N ILE A 118 4.79 -18.53 -14.88
CA ILE A 118 4.94 -17.67 -13.69
C ILE A 118 6.13 -16.73 -13.92
N LEU A 119 5.92 -15.44 -13.69
CA LEU A 119 7.01 -14.45 -13.78
C LEU A 119 8.08 -14.73 -12.72
N ASN A 120 9.33 -14.84 -13.16
CA ASN A 120 10.46 -15.02 -12.26
C ASN A 120 10.75 -13.73 -11.50
N TYR A 121 10.87 -13.82 -10.16
CA TYR A 121 11.09 -12.68 -9.29
C TYR A 121 12.39 -11.92 -9.61
N LYS A 122 13.50 -12.63 -9.76
CA LYS A 122 14.82 -12.01 -9.96
C LYS A 122 15.00 -11.45 -11.37
N GLU A 123 14.41 -12.10 -12.35
CA GLU A 123 14.61 -11.79 -13.76
C GLU A 123 13.59 -10.77 -14.30
N HIS A 124 12.30 -10.97 -13.99
CA HIS A 124 11.21 -10.22 -14.61
C HIS A 124 10.78 -9.00 -13.80
N MET A 125 10.76 -9.09 -12.44
CA MET A 125 10.27 -7.97 -11.61
C MET A 125 11.03 -6.67 -11.85
N PRO A 126 12.38 -6.64 -11.99
CA PRO A 126 13.10 -5.38 -12.26
C PRO A 126 12.79 -4.75 -13.63
N LYS A 127 12.25 -5.54 -14.56
CA LYS A 127 11.90 -5.09 -15.92
C LYS A 127 10.47 -4.53 -16.02
N LEU A 128 9.63 -4.73 -15.01
CA LEU A 128 8.26 -4.21 -14.93
C LEU A 128 8.26 -2.72 -14.56
N VAL A 129 8.88 -1.90 -15.39
CA VAL A 129 9.09 -0.46 -15.11
C VAL A 129 7.77 0.31 -15.19
N TYR A 130 7.00 0.11 -16.25
CA TYR A 130 5.72 0.80 -16.42
C TYR A 130 4.66 0.28 -15.47
N THR A 131 4.60 -1.02 -15.22
CA THR A 131 3.69 -1.62 -14.25
C THR A 131 3.98 -1.10 -12.83
N THR A 132 5.27 -0.93 -12.48
CA THR A 132 5.68 -0.30 -11.21
C THR A 132 5.25 1.17 -11.15
N ALA A 133 5.38 1.90 -12.24
CA ALA A 133 4.92 3.28 -12.34
C ALA A 133 3.40 3.40 -12.16
N VAL A 134 2.62 2.48 -12.72
CA VAL A 134 1.16 2.38 -12.50
C VAL A 134 0.84 2.12 -11.02
N PHE A 135 1.56 1.21 -10.38
CA PHE A 135 1.38 0.93 -8.95
C PHE A 135 1.69 2.16 -8.08
N TYR A 136 2.79 2.86 -8.34
CA TYR A 136 3.17 4.05 -7.58
C TYR A 136 2.21 5.22 -7.83
N GLU A 137 1.76 5.44 -9.06
CA GLU A 137 0.77 6.49 -9.35
C GLU A 137 -0.59 6.17 -8.70
N THR A 138 -0.95 4.89 -8.61
CA THR A 138 -2.12 4.46 -7.82
C THR A 138 -1.97 4.86 -6.35
N LEU A 139 -0.84 4.54 -5.72
CA LEU A 139 -0.56 4.89 -4.33
C LEU A 139 -0.46 6.41 -4.10
N ARG A 140 -0.01 7.18 -5.09
CA ARG A 140 0.02 8.63 -5.00
C ARG A 140 -1.38 9.21 -4.97
N LEU A 141 -2.25 8.79 -5.88
CA LEU A 141 -3.64 9.27 -5.97
C LEU A 141 -4.54 8.74 -4.85
N PHE A 142 -4.33 7.49 -4.47
CA PHE A 142 -5.10 6.79 -3.45
C PHE A 142 -4.17 6.29 -2.36
N THR A 143 -3.67 7.23 -1.55
CA THR A 143 -2.77 6.95 -0.44
C THR A 143 -3.51 6.18 0.65
N VAL A 144 -3.29 4.88 0.72
CA VAL A 144 -4.03 3.99 1.65
C VAL A 144 -3.83 4.38 3.11
N ALA A 145 -2.60 4.80 3.49
CA ALA A 145 -2.30 5.38 4.80
C ALA A 145 -2.12 6.90 4.68
N PRO A 146 -3.22 7.69 4.63
CA PRO A 146 -3.17 9.10 4.25
C PRO A 146 -2.53 10.00 5.30
N ARG A 147 -2.47 9.56 6.57
CA ARG A 147 -1.95 10.35 7.68
C ARG A 147 -1.12 9.50 8.63
N LEU A 148 0.01 10.04 9.06
CA LEU A 148 0.87 9.41 10.05
C LEU A 148 1.15 10.37 11.22
N GLY A 149 0.92 9.90 12.45
CA GLY A 149 1.20 10.65 13.67
C GLY A 149 2.61 10.42 14.20
N ARG A 150 3.18 11.45 14.81
CA ARG A 150 4.43 11.38 15.59
C ARG A 150 4.28 12.19 16.86
N VAL A 151 4.85 11.71 17.95
CA VAL A 151 4.98 12.46 19.21
C VAL A 151 6.37 13.06 19.25
N VAL A 152 6.46 14.32 19.60
CA VAL A 152 7.73 15.06 19.74
C VAL A 152 8.36 14.71 21.08
N LEU A 153 9.56 14.13 21.04
CA LEU A 153 10.25 13.62 22.24
C LEU A 153 11.08 14.67 22.96
N ALA A 154 11.43 15.77 22.31
CA ALA A 154 12.14 16.92 22.87
C ALA A 154 11.74 18.19 22.13
N ASP A 155 11.87 19.36 22.77
CA ASP A 155 11.67 20.65 22.09
C ASP A 155 12.53 20.68 20.83
N THR A 156 11.93 21.03 19.69
CA THR A 156 12.59 21.04 18.40
C THR A 156 12.09 22.20 17.53
N THR A 157 12.84 22.47 16.46
CA THR A 157 12.47 23.45 15.45
C THR A 157 12.50 22.80 14.08
N LEU A 158 11.39 22.91 13.36
CA LEU A 158 11.32 22.51 11.95
C LEU A 158 11.35 23.76 11.07
N VAL A 159 12.01 23.64 9.90
CA VAL A 159 11.96 24.66 8.88
C VAL A 159 10.73 24.41 8.02
N ALA A 160 9.77 25.30 8.08
CA ALA A 160 8.61 25.30 7.19
C ALA A 160 8.88 26.21 5.98
N ARG A 161 8.19 25.93 4.88
CA ARG A 161 8.27 26.70 3.64
C ARG A 161 6.90 27.23 3.29
N ARG A 162 6.85 28.54 3.05
CA ARG A 162 5.71 29.21 2.43
C ARG A 162 6.09 29.55 1.01
N PHE A 163 5.17 29.35 0.08
CA PHE A 163 5.39 29.67 -1.33
C PHE A 163 4.15 30.37 -1.89
N LYS A 164 4.39 31.23 -2.86
CA LYS A 164 3.37 31.81 -3.71
C LYS A 164 3.42 31.14 -5.07
N THR A 165 2.28 30.95 -5.69
CA THR A 165 2.17 30.48 -7.07
C THR A 165 1.67 31.58 -7.96
N THR A 166 2.20 31.67 -9.17
CA THR A 166 1.68 32.49 -10.25
C THR A 166 0.38 31.91 -10.80
N LEU A 167 -0.35 32.68 -11.63
CA LEU A 167 -1.61 32.21 -12.25
C LEU A 167 -1.44 30.94 -13.11
N ASP A 168 -0.26 30.77 -13.68
CA ASP A 168 0.16 29.57 -14.46
C ASP A 168 0.66 28.42 -13.57
N GLY A 169 0.61 28.60 -12.22
CA GLY A 169 0.95 27.56 -11.26
C GLY A 169 2.44 27.38 -10.99
N ASN A 170 3.30 28.25 -11.52
CA ASN A 170 4.71 28.23 -11.19
C ASN A 170 4.94 28.80 -9.78
N VAL A 171 5.93 28.25 -9.07
CA VAL A 171 6.35 28.79 -7.78
C VAL A 171 7.12 30.08 -8.03
N SER A 172 6.63 31.19 -7.48
CA SER A 172 7.23 32.52 -7.68
C SER A 172 8.16 32.92 -6.52
N GLU A 173 7.83 32.53 -5.31
CA GLU A 173 8.59 32.88 -4.12
C GLU A 173 8.55 31.70 -3.13
N VAL A 174 9.68 31.44 -2.47
CA VAL A 174 9.78 30.49 -1.35
C VAL A 174 10.35 31.24 -0.15
N GLU A 175 9.59 31.27 0.92
CA GLU A 175 10.01 31.84 2.20
C GLU A 175 10.18 30.68 3.19
N GLU A 176 11.36 30.58 3.80
CA GLU A 176 11.60 29.65 4.89
C GLU A 176 11.44 30.35 6.23
N TYR A 177 10.76 29.67 7.16
CA TYR A 177 10.58 30.18 8.53
C TYR A 177 10.63 29.04 9.55
N PRO A 178 11.15 29.31 10.75
CA PRO A 178 11.23 28.31 11.80
C PRO A 178 9.86 28.13 12.47
N VAL A 179 9.52 26.86 12.75
CA VAL A 179 8.36 26.48 13.57
C VAL A 179 8.88 25.75 14.80
N HIS A 180 8.72 26.37 15.97
CA HIS A 180 9.12 25.79 17.25
C HIS A 180 8.03 24.84 17.74
N ILE A 181 8.40 23.61 18.05
CA ILE A 181 7.50 22.56 18.48
C ILE A 181 7.92 22.06 19.85
N LYS A 182 6.98 22.07 20.79
CA LYS A 182 7.21 21.63 22.16
C LYS A 182 7.24 20.11 22.28
N GLN A 183 8.02 19.61 23.22
CA GLN A 183 7.97 18.22 23.66
C GLN A 183 6.54 17.82 24.03
N GLY A 184 6.14 16.59 23.67
CA GLY A 184 4.78 16.07 23.90
C GLY A 184 3.75 16.49 22.84
N SER A 185 4.07 17.42 21.92
CA SER A 185 3.19 17.77 20.80
C SER A 185 2.98 16.58 19.86
N ASN A 186 1.77 16.48 19.29
CA ASN A 186 1.48 15.54 18.23
C ASN A 186 1.63 16.23 16.87
N ILE A 187 2.48 15.68 16.02
CA ILE A 187 2.62 16.10 14.61
C ILE A 187 1.89 15.08 13.74
N ILE A 188 1.01 15.56 12.88
CA ILE A 188 0.34 14.73 11.86
C ILE A 188 0.94 15.08 10.50
N MET A 189 1.56 14.09 9.86
CA MET A 189 2.01 14.18 8.47
C MET A 189 0.84 13.82 7.56
N ASP A 190 0.34 14.76 6.79
CA ASP A 190 -0.70 14.52 5.78
C ASP A 190 -0.03 14.13 4.45
N ILE A 191 0.12 12.83 4.25
CA ILE A 191 0.76 12.24 3.08
C ILE A 191 -0.05 12.52 1.82
N SER A 192 -1.38 12.48 1.92
CA SER A 192 -2.25 12.81 0.78
C SER A 192 -2.04 14.25 0.30
N ALA A 193 -1.86 15.20 1.22
CA ALA A 193 -1.57 16.58 0.87
C ALA A 193 -0.22 16.73 0.14
N VAL A 194 0.82 16.00 0.57
CA VAL A 194 2.12 15.98 -0.13
C VAL A 194 1.99 15.36 -1.52
N HIS A 195 1.25 14.27 -1.65
CA HIS A 195 1.03 13.59 -2.93
C HIS A 195 0.16 14.39 -3.90
N MET A 196 -0.65 15.34 -3.41
CA MET A 196 -1.48 16.23 -4.20
C MET A 196 -0.89 17.63 -4.36
N ASN A 197 0.35 17.85 -3.92
CA ASN A 197 0.99 19.15 -4.00
C ASN A 197 1.56 19.40 -5.42
N PRO A 198 1.05 20.42 -6.15
CA PRO A 198 1.51 20.72 -7.52
C PRO A 198 3.01 21.06 -7.63
N ILE A 199 3.63 21.56 -6.55
CA ILE A 199 5.07 21.86 -6.52
C ILE A 199 5.91 20.63 -6.82
N HIS A 200 5.52 19.47 -6.28
CA HIS A 200 6.24 18.23 -6.49
C HIS A 200 5.77 17.49 -7.75
N TRP A 201 4.47 17.56 -8.04
CA TRP A 201 3.83 16.65 -8.99
C TRP A 201 3.28 17.35 -10.25
N GLY A 202 3.41 18.68 -10.34
CA GLY A 202 2.92 19.49 -11.47
C GLY A 202 1.41 19.79 -11.39
N MET A 203 0.96 20.74 -12.22
CA MET A 203 -0.42 21.27 -12.18
C MET A 203 -1.50 20.24 -12.51
N ASP A 204 -1.17 19.16 -13.22
CA ASP A 204 -2.06 18.07 -13.54
C ASP A 204 -2.06 16.98 -12.46
N VAL A 205 -1.76 17.33 -11.21
CA VAL A 205 -1.61 16.44 -10.06
C VAL A 205 -2.79 15.48 -9.83
N HIS A 206 -4.01 15.86 -10.27
CA HIS A 206 -5.20 15.02 -10.15
C HIS A 206 -5.37 14.01 -11.29
N LYS A 207 -4.54 14.08 -12.34
CA LYS A 207 -4.61 13.14 -13.46
C LYS A 207 -3.82 11.87 -13.13
N PHE A 208 -4.41 10.73 -13.48
CA PHE A 208 -3.71 9.44 -13.43
C PHE A 208 -2.72 9.37 -14.59
N ARG A 209 -1.44 9.52 -14.30
CA ARG A 209 -0.33 9.57 -15.26
C ARG A 209 0.88 8.81 -14.73
N PRO A 210 0.97 7.51 -14.99
CA PRO A 210 2.08 6.66 -14.52
C PRO A 210 3.48 7.15 -14.93
N GLU A 211 3.58 7.84 -16.06
CA GLU A 211 4.85 8.39 -16.57
C GLU A 211 5.55 9.33 -15.58
N ARG A 212 4.84 9.85 -14.56
CA ARG A 212 5.45 10.62 -13.47
C ARG A 212 6.51 9.85 -12.71
N PHE A 213 6.43 8.53 -12.68
CA PHE A 213 7.35 7.64 -11.96
C PHE A 213 8.42 7.03 -12.85
N ILE A 214 8.57 7.54 -14.09
CA ILE A 214 9.59 7.10 -15.04
C ILE A 214 10.60 8.23 -15.24
N ASP A 215 11.85 7.97 -14.85
CA ASP A 215 12.93 8.89 -15.09
C ASP A 215 13.22 9.00 -16.60
N THR A 216 13.51 10.23 -17.03
CA THR A 216 13.99 10.52 -18.39
C THR A 216 15.28 11.33 -18.31
N PRO A 217 16.00 11.56 -19.40
CA PRO A 217 17.17 12.45 -19.38
C PRO A 217 16.89 13.84 -18.83
N SER A 218 15.67 14.38 -19.07
CA SER A 218 15.26 15.74 -18.67
C SER A 218 14.36 15.78 -17.43
N TYR A 219 13.96 14.64 -16.87
CA TYR A 219 13.03 14.58 -15.73
C TYR A 219 13.44 13.51 -14.74
N ARG A 220 13.45 13.86 -13.45
CA ARG A 220 13.57 12.94 -12.33
C ARG A 220 12.35 13.08 -11.45
N TRP A 221 11.65 11.99 -11.18
CA TRP A 221 10.49 12.03 -10.30
C TRP A 221 10.90 12.33 -8.85
N PRO A 222 10.09 13.10 -8.10
CA PRO A 222 10.43 13.61 -6.76
C PRO A 222 10.30 12.51 -5.69
N ARG A 223 11.36 11.71 -5.52
CA ARG A 223 11.39 10.55 -4.61
C ARG A 223 11.09 10.93 -3.16
N GLU A 224 11.57 12.10 -2.72
CA GLU A 224 11.36 12.65 -1.39
C GLU A 224 9.92 13.07 -1.12
N ALA A 225 9.13 13.31 -2.16
CA ALA A 225 7.71 13.64 -2.06
C ALA A 225 6.78 12.42 -2.19
N PHE A 226 7.33 11.22 -2.42
CA PHE A 226 6.56 9.98 -2.47
C PHE A 226 6.65 9.25 -1.12
N LEU A 227 5.64 9.46 -0.30
CA LEU A 227 5.60 9.00 1.09
C LEU A 227 4.61 7.85 1.34
N ALA A 228 4.15 7.17 0.29
CA ALA A 228 3.18 6.08 0.41
C ALA A 228 3.63 4.97 1.36
N PHE A 229 4.94 4.75 1.46
CA PHE A 229 5.56 3.79 2.37
C PHE A 229 6.28 4.45 3.55
N SER A 230 6.03 5.74 3.81
CA SER A 230 6.78 6.55 4.76
C SER A 230 8.28 6.64 4.39
N THR A 231 9.12 7.12 5.29
CA THR A 231 10.57 7.27 5.08
C THR A 231 11.33 7.18 6.41
N GLY A 232 12.66 7.05 6.31
CA GLY A 232 13.55 6.98 7.46
C GLY A 232 13.44 5.66 8.24
N PRO A 233 13.87 5.63 9.52
CA PRO A 233 13.90 4.41 10.34
C PRO A 233 12.53 3.77 10.58
N ARG A 234 11.45 4.47 10.31
CA ARG A 234 10.06 4.00 10.45
C ARG A 234 9.36 3.81 9.10
N SER A 235 10.13 3.66 8.02
CA SER A 235 9.59 3.29 6.71
C SER A 235 8.91 1.92 6.76
N CYS A 236 7.98 1.68 5.82
CA CYS A 236 7.23 0.43 5.74
C CYS A 236 8.17 -0.76 5.53
N ILE A 237 8.18 -1.71 6.47
CA ILE A 237 8.97 -2.93 6.36
C ILE A 237 8.48 -3.85 5.24
N GLY A 238 7.16 -3.78 4.90
CA GLY A 238 6.51 -4.57 3.87
C GLY A 238 6.57 -3.97 2.47
N GLN A 239 7.25 -2.84 2.24
CA GLN A 239 7.25 -2.14 0.95
C GLN A 239 7.63 -3.07 -0.21
N ARG A 240 8.74 -3.80 -0.08
CA ARG A 240 9.22 -4.71 -1.12
C ARG A 240 8.24 -5.86 -1.37
N PHE A 241 7.68 -6.41 -0.31
CA PHE A 241 6.69 -7.50 -0.38
C PHE A 241 5.43 -7.02 -1.10
N SER A 242 4.81 -5.93 -0.62
CA SER A 242 3.59 -5.37 -1.20
C SER A 242 3.77 -4.99 -2.69
N THR A 243 4.91 -4.37 -3.04
CA THR A 243 5.22 -4.04 -4.44
C THR A 243 5.29 -5.31 -5.28
N THR A 244 6.07 -6.31 -4.84
CA THR A 244 6.24 -7.57 -5.60
C THR A 244 4.93 -8.31 -5.78
N GLU A 245 4.15 -8.45 -4.70
CA GLU A 245 2.83 -9.09 -4.71
C GLU A 245 1.89 -8.39 -5.69
N SER A 246 1.81 -7.07 -5.61
CA SER A 246 0.94 -6.27 -6.47
C SER A 246 1.31 -6.40 -7.95
N LEU A 247 2.60 -6.33 -8.28
CA LEU A 247 3.09 -6.50 -9.64
C LEU A 247 2.79 -7.91 -10.17
N CYS A 248 3.02 -8.95 -9.37
CA CYS A 248 2.75 -10.33 -9.73
C CYS A 248 1.26 -10.55 -10.03
N LEU A 249 0.38 -10.12 -9.13
CA LEU A 249 -1.07 -10.26 -9.28
C LEU A 249 -1.60 -9.51 -10.49
N VAL A 250 -1.22 -8.24 -10.66
CA VAL A 250 -1.68 -7.44 -11.80
C VAL A 250 -1.15 -7.96 -13.11
N SER A 251 0.14 -8.35 -13.18
CA SER A 251 0.72 -8.96 -14.37
C SER A 251 0.01 -10.26 -14.77
N THR A 252 -0.31 -11.11 -13.80
CA THR A 252 -1.06 -12.34 -14.04
C THR A 252 -2.48 -12.05 -14.51
N LEU A 253 -3.14 -11.05 -13.92
CA LEU A 253 -4.51 -10.67 -14.26
C LEU A 253 -4.59 -10.11 -15.69
N VAL A 254 -3.74 -9.16 -16.05
CA VAL A 254 -3.79 -8.51 -17.37
C VAL A 254 -3.39 -9.42 -18.51
N ARG A 255 -2.60 -10.46 -18.28
CA ARG A 255 -2.26 -11.49 -19.29
C ARG A 255 -3.47 -12.34 -19.64
N LYS A 256 -4.29 -12.70 -18.66
CA LYS A 256 -5.44 -13.57 -18.82
C LYS A 256 -6.72 -12.83 -19.18
N TYR A 257 -6.86 -11.60 -18.69
CA TYR A 257 -8.10 -10.85 -18.80
C TYR A 257 -7.87 -9.40 -19.22
N GLU A 258 -8.81 -8.89 -19.97
CA GLU A 258 -9.01 -7.45 -20.12
C GLU A 258 -9.93 -6.98 -18.99
N ILE A 259 -9.45 -5.98 -18.25
CA ILE A 259 -10.18 -5.38 -17.13
C ILE A 259 -11.04 -4.26 -17.71
N CYS A 260 -12.34 -4.33 -17.49
CA CYS A 260 -13.30 -3.41 -18.09
C CYS A 260 -14.15 -2.74 -17.02
N VAL A 261 -14.62 -1.55 -17.32
CA VAL A 261 -15.69 -0.90 -16.54
C VAL A 261 -16.93 -1.80 -16.54
N PRO A 262 -17.67 -1.91 -15.41
CA PRO A 262 -18.91 -2.70 -15.31
C PRO A 262 -19.89 -2.37 -16.43
N LEU A 263 -20.64 -3.39 -16.89
CA LEU A 263 -21.56 -3.26 -18.02
C LEU A 263 -22.61 -2.14 -17.85
N ASP A 264 -23.12 -1.98 -16.63
CA ASP A 264 -24.08 -0.95 -16.24
C ASP A 264 -23.51 0.49 -16.29
N LEU A 265 -22.19 0.63 -16.32
CA LEU A 265 -21.49 1.91 -16.36
C LEU A 265 -20.85 2.22 -17.72
N ARG A 266 -20.67 1.24 -18.61
CA ARG A 266 -19.94 1.43 -19.89
C ARG A 266 -20.51 2.53 -20.79
N SER A 267 -21.83 2.65 -20.86
CA SER A 267 -22.51 3.67 -21.65
C SER A 267 -22.65 5.01 -20.94
N LYS A 268 -22.19 5.11 -19.68
CA LYS A 268 -22.30 6.33 -18.90
C LYS A 268 -21.11 7.27 -19.16
N PRO A 269 -21.26 8.58 -18.93
CA PRO A 269 -20.14 9.53 -18.98
C PRO A 269 -19.00 9.11 -18.05
N PHE A 270 -17.77 9.51 -18.39
CA PHE A 270 -16.58 9.18 -17.62
C PHE A 270 -16.68 9.58 -16.13
N SER A 271 -17.33 10.71 -15.83
CA SER A 271 -17.60 11.15 -14.45
C SER A 271 -18.40 10.11 -13.63
N ARG A 272 -19.33 9.39 -14.27
CA ARG A 272 -20.08 8.31 -13.64
C ARG A 272 -19.29 7.00 -13.58
N GLN A 273 -18.49 6.71 -14.60
CA GLN A 273 -17.59 5.54 -14.58
C GLN A 273 -16.59 5.65 -13.46
N ARG A 274 -16.09 6.85 -13.14
CA ARG A 274 -15.15 7.09 -12.03
C ARG A 274 -15.65 6.68 -10.65
N SER A 275 -16.96 6.46 -10.47
CA SER A 275 -17.50 5.99 -9.19
C SER A 275 -16.91 4.63 -8.73
N ILE A 276 -16.28 3.87 -9.63
CA ILE A 276 -15.58 2.62 -9.26
C ILE A 276 -14.29 2.85 -8.47
N VAL A 277 -13.81 4.09 -8.40
CA VAL A 277 -12.68 4.50 -7.52
C VAL A 277 -13.14 5.38 -6.36
N ASP A 278 -14.43 5.41 -6.04
CA ASP A 278 -14.93 6.09 -4.84
C ASP A 278 -14.41 5.41 -3.58
N TRP A 279 -14.17 6.19 -2.55
CA TRP A 279 -13.54 5.74 -1.32
C TRP A 279 -14.16 6.36 -0.06
N LYS A 280 -13.87 5.72 1.06
CA LYS A 280 -14.18 6.20 2.41
C LYS A 280 -12.89 6.20 3.22
N THR A 281 -12.77 7.12 4.16
CA THR A 281 -11.61 7.18 5.07
C THR A 281 -12.03 6.82 6.48
N TRP A 282 -11.30 5.85 7.04
CA TRP A 282 -11.25 5.57 8.47
C TRP A 282 -9.79 5.67 8.92
N LEU A 283 -9.18 4.54 9.29
CA LEU A 283 -7.74 4.42 9.49
C LEU A 283 -7.01 4.43 8.15
N THR A 284 -7.57 3.76 7.17
CA THR A 284 -7.08 3.65 5.79
C THR A 284 -8.06 4.27 4.80
N MET A 285 -7.57 4.59 3.59
CA MET A 285 -8.42 4.94 2.46
C MET A 285 -8.96 3.65 1.85
N THR A 286 -10.23 3.39 2.07
CA THR A 286 -10.92 2.14 1.70
C THR A 286 -11.76 2.33 0.46
N PRO A 287 -11.59 1.53 -0.61
CA PRO A 287 -12.46 1.59 -1.78
C PRO A 287 -13.90 1.24 -1.40
N SER A 288 -14.85 2.03 -1.86
CA SER A 288 -16.27 1.84 -1.52
C SER A 288 -17.09 1.19 -2.63
N ASN A 289 -16.59 1.18 -3.87
CA ASN A 289 -17.31 0.69 -5.04
C ASN A 289 -16.37 0.10 -6.13
N ALA A 290 -15.29 -0.54 -5.74
CA ALA A 290 -14.30 -1.09 -6.67
C ALA A 290 -14.84 -2.34 -7.41
N ARG A 291 -15.77 -2.14 -8.34
CA ARG A 291 -16.33 -3.18 -9.20
C ARG A 291 -15.72 -3.09 -10.59
N VAL A 292 -15.31 -4.23 -11.17
CA VAL A 292 -14.86 -4.33 -12.56
C VAL A 292 -15.50 -5.54 -13.24
N SER A 293 -15.48 -5.57 -14.56
CA SER A 293 -15.81 -6.74 -15.36
C SER A 293 -14.53 -7.29 -15.99
N LEU A 294 -14.40 -8.60 -16.05
CA LEU A 294 -13.26 -9.26 -16.68
C LEU A 294 -13.71 -9.90 -18.00
N ARG A 295 -12.97 -9.64 -19.08
CA ARG A 295 -13.14 -10.29 -20.37
C ARG A 295 -11.89 -11.11 -20.65
N ARG A 296 -12.03 -12.43 -20.84
CA ARG A 296 -10.89 -13.30 -21.15
C ARG A 296 -10.23 -12.84 -22.43
N ARG A 297 -8.91 -12.79 -22.44
CA ARG A 297 -8.11 -12.60 -23.65
C ARG A 297 -8.02 -13.93 -24.39
N ASN A 298 -8.05 -13.87 -25.71
CA ASN A 298 -7.90 -15.03 -26.59
C ASN A 298 -6.40 -15.34 -26.76
#